data_8f0820e6efd7ab06a43b01422927b7f2
#
_entry.id   8f0820e6efd7ab06a43b01422927b7f2
#
_cell.length_a   1.000
_cell.length_b   1.000
_cell.length_c   1.000
_cell.angle_alpha   90.00
_cell.angle_beta   90.00
_cell.angle_gamma   90.00
#
_symmetry.space_group_name_H-M   'P 1'
#
loop_
_entity.id
_entity.type
_entity.pdbx_description
1 polymer ?
#
loop_
_entity_poly.entity_id
_entity_poly.type
_entity_poly.pdbx_seq_one_letter_code
_entity_poly.pdbx_strand_id
1 'polypeptide(L)'
;HADVLEINHCREGRFECEFANGDYQYVGAGDLAINRLTNETTSTYFPLSHYHGISITIDLPTADQTMKRIESVIGGLNIDVFSIADKFCKNDTCIVLRTQSEIEHIFSELYRVEPRMIAYYLKVKVLELLMFLNQVSLQDYQEERRYFARNQVQTIKKMQEYMTADLRNHYTLQELSEKFEIPLTSMKVCFKGVYGCSIY
;
A
#
# COMPACT_ATOMS: atom_id res chain seq x y z
N HIS A 1 -11.86 -16.26 -3.11
CA HIS A 1 -11.45 -16.25 -1.69
C HIS A 1 -11.92 -14.97 -0.98
N ALA A 2 -13.26 -14.75 -0.90
CA ALA A 2 -13.86 -13.57 -0.27
C ALA A 2 -13.47 -13.37 1.21
N ASP A 3 -13.01 -14.43 1.86
CA ASP A 3 -12.70 -14.43 3.29
C ASP A 3 -11.20 -14.40 3.59
N VAL A 4 -10.40 -13.86 2.65
CA VAL A 4 -8.96 -13.69 2.85
C VAL A 4 -8.60 -12.21 2.82
N LEU A 5 -8.02 -11.72 3.90
CA LEU A 5 -7.46 -10.38 4.01
C LEU A 5 -5.96 -10.43 3.68
N GLU A 6 -5.53 -9.55 2.81
CA GLU A 6 -4.12 -9.36 2.48
C GLU A 6 -3.65 -8.00 2.99
N ILE A 7 -2.50 -7.99 3.64
CA ILE A 7 -1.86 -6.79 4.18
C ILE A 7 -0.42 -6.76 3.67
N ASN A 8 -0.08 -5.72 2.93
CA ASN A 8 1.25 -5.55 2.33
C ASN A 8 1.94 -4.32 2.92
N HIS A 9 3.04 -4.52 3.62
CA HIS A 9 3.91 -3.44 4.06
C HIS A 9 5.09 -3.28 3.10
N CYS A 10 5.23 -2.10 2.53
CA CYS A 10 6.34 -1.75 1.66
C CYS A 10 7.51 -1.19 2.51
N ARG A 11 8.65 -1.87 2.52
CA ARG A 11 9.87 -1.36 3.16
C ARG A 11 10.66 -0.44 2.24
N GLU A 12 10.84 -0.88 0.99
CA GLU A 12 11.68 -0.20 0.01
C GLU A 12 11.07 -0.34 -1.38
N GLY A 13 11.30 0.66 -2.22
CA GLY A 13 10.78 0.68 -3.56
C GLY A 13 9.33 1.18 -3.63
N ARG A 14 8.64 0.71 -4.65
CA ARG A 14 7.27 1.12 -4.91
C ARG A 14 6.56 0.08 -5.77
N PHE A 15 5.28 -0.18 -5.50
CA PHE A 15 4.46 -0.95 -6.43
C PHE A 15 3.19 -0.21 -6.80
N GLU A 16 2.72 -0.50 -7.99
CA GLU A 16 1.51 -0.01 -8.60
C GLU A 16 0.50 -1.14 -8.67
N CYS A 17 -0.72 -0.87 -8.24
CA CYS A 17 -1.88 -1.71 -8.48
C CYS A 17 -2.77 -1.04 -9.52
N GLU A 18 -3.09 -1.74 -10.61
CA GLU A 18 -4.10 -1.36 -11.58
C GLU A 18 -5.40 -2.12 -11.30
N PHE A 19 -6.50 -1.39 -11.13
CA PHE A 19 -7.83 -1.97 -10.90
C PHE A 19 -8.63 -2.12 -12.19
N ALA A 20 -9.62 -3.01 -12.19
CA ALA A 20 -10.48 -3.27 -13.34
C ALA A 20 -11.22 -2.02 -13.86
N ASN A 21 -11.50 -1.05 -12.98
CA ASN A 21 -12.11 0.23 -13.36
C ASN A 21 -11.14 1.21 -14.05
N GLY A 22 -9.87 0.84 -14.19
CA GLY A 22 -8.82 1.64 -14.81
C GLY A 22 -8.14 2.66 -13.90
N ASP A 23 -8.42 2.64 -12.61
CA ASP A 23 -7.71 3.46 -11.63
C ASP A 23 -6.40 2.81 -11.21
N TYR A 24 -5.46 3.65 -10.78
CA TYR A 24 -4.16 3.21 -10.26
C TYR A 24 -3.99 3.66 -8.82
N GLN A 25 -3.42 2.79 -8.01
CA GLN A 25 -2.99 3.10 -6.67
C GLN A 25 -1.54 2.70 -6.46
N TYR A 26 -0.82 3.51 -5.68
CA TYR A 26 0.60 3.31 -5.44
C TYR A 26 0.87 3.10 -3.96
N VAL A 27 1.72 2.12 -3.67
CA VAL A 27 2.22 1.81 -2.33
C VAL A 27 3.73 2.07 -2.34
N GLY A 28 4.17 2.98 -1.51
CA GLY A 28 5.58 3.39 -1.37
C GLY A 28 6.18 2.95 -0.05
N ALA A 29 7.45 3.27 0.15
CA ALA A 29 8.18 2.90 1.36
C ALA A 29 7.47 3.43 2.63
N GLY A 30 7.26 2.55 3.60
CA GLY A 30 6.56 2.79 4.85
C GLY A 30 5.03 2.63 4.77
N ASP A 31 4.45 2.52 3.58
CA ASP A 31 3.01 2.38 3.41
C ASP A 31 2.54 0.95 3.73
N LEU A 32 1.29 0.87 4.20
CA LEU A 32 0.58 -0.39 4.46
C LEU A 32 -0.66 -0.45 3.56
N ALA A 33 -0.67 -1.37 2.62
CA ALA A 33 -1.84 -1.65 1.78
C ALA A 33 -2.67 -2.78 2.37
N ILE A 34 -4.00 -2.62 2.39
CA ILE A 34 -4.94 -3.59 2.94
C ILE A 34 -6.04 -3.83 1.91
N ASN A 35 -6.23 -5.08 1.51
CA ASN A 35 -7.26 -5.48 0.55
C ASN A 35 -7.78 -6.89 0.85
N ARG A 36 -8.97 -7.21 0.32
CA ARG A 36 -9.42 -8.60 0.20
C ARG A 36 -8.87 -9.21 -1.09
N LEU A 37 -8.54 -10.49 -1.09
CA LEU A 37 -8.06 -11.20 -2.30
C LEU A 37 -9.12 -11.36 -3.40
N THR A 38 -10.33 -10.85 -3.21
CA THR A 38 -11.36 -10.75 -4.25
C THR A 38 -11.14 -9.60 -5.21
N ASN A 39 -10.28 -8.64 -4.85
CA ASN A 39 -10.01 -7.48 -5.71
C ASN A 39 -9.35 -7.95 -7.00
N GLU A 40 -9.99 -7.67 -8.12
CA GLU A 40 -9.46 -7.93 -9.44
C GLU A 40 -8.36 -6.90 -9.78
N THR A 41 -7.18 -7.10 -9.19
CA THR A 41 -5.99 -6.42 -9.67
C THR A 41 -5.59 -7.02 -11.01
N THR A 42 -5.63 -6.23 -12.07
CA THR A 42 -5.35 -6.70 -13.43
C THR A 42 -3.87 -6.79 -13.71
N SER A 43 -3.08 -5.93 -13.09
CA SER A 43 -1.62 -5.93 -13.22
C SER A 43 -0.94 -5.34 -11.99
N THR A 44 0.29 -5.76 -11.75
CA THR A 44 1.19 -5.17 -10.76
C THR A 44 2.47 -4.73 -11.46
N TYR A 45 2.92 -3.52 -11.20
CA TYR A 45 4.13 -2.94 -11.78
C TYR A 45 4.99 -2.27 -10.71
N PHE A 46 6.29 -2.25 -10.94
CA PHE A 46 7.28 -1.64 -10.03
C PHE A 46 7.91 -0.41 -10.68
N PRO A 47 7.39 0.80 -10.45
CA PRO A 47 7.86 2.03 -11.11
C PRO A 47 9.36 2.32 -10.91
N LEU A 48 9.93 1.85 -9.80
CA LEU A 48 11.34 2.01 -9.46
C LEU A 48 12.17 0.75 -9.76
N SER A 49 11.61 -0.22 -10.50
CA SER A 49 12.24 -1.50 -10.86
C SER A 49 12.63 -2.37 -9.66
N HIS A 50 12.23 -2.01 -8.44
CA HIS A 50 12.43 -2.83 -7.25
C HIS A 50 11.29 -2.65 -6.25
N TYR A 51 11.08 -3.68 -5.45
CA TYR A 51 10.17 -3.70 -4.31
C TYR A 51 10.70 -4.67 -3.27
N HIS A 52 10.66 -4.26 -2.00
CA HIS A 52 10.94 -5.12 -0.87
C HIS A 52 9.92 -4.83 0.24
N GLY A 53 9.28 -5.87 0.75
CA GLY A 53 8.24 -5.73 1.76
C GLY A 53 7.85 -7.04 2.42
N ILE A 54 6.85 -6.97 3.28
CA ILE A 54 6.23 -8.14 3.93
C ILE A 54 4.77 -8.19 3.52
N SER A 55 4.35 -9.34 2.99
CA SER A 55 2.95 -9.66 2.73
C SER A 55 2.43 -10.61 3.81
N ILE A 56 1.30 -10.28 4.40
CA ILE A 56 0.59 -11.06 5.40
C ILE A 56 -0.77 -11.42 4.84
N THR A 57 -1.04 -12.72 4.75
CA THR A 57 -2.33 -13.24 4.28
C THR A 57 -3.05 -13.86 5.47
N ILE A 58 -4.29 -13.43 5.71
CA ILE A 58 -5.11 -13.83 6.84
C ILE A 58 -6.40 -14.47 6.33
N ASP A 59 -6.55 -15.77 6.57
CA ASP A 59 -7.83 -16.48 6.41
C ASP A 59 -8.74 -16.07 7.57
N LEU A 60 -9.79 -15.29 7.27
CA LEU A 60 -10.64 -14.68 8.30
C LEU A 60 -11.34 -15.69 9.21
N PRO A 61 -11.93 -16.79 8.71
CA PRO A 61 -12.54 -17.81 9.57
C PRO A 61 -11.56 -18.46 10.54
N THR A 62 -10.35 -18.77 10.09
CA THR A 62 -9.30 -19.36 10.94
C THR A 62 -8.77 -18.34 11.95
N ALA A 63 -8.61 -17.11 11.52
CA ALA A 63 -8.16 -16.02 12.38
C ALA A 63 -9.20 -15.72 13.48
N ASP A 64 -10.49 -15.67 13.17
CA ASP A 64 -11.57 -15.48 14.16
C ASP A 64 -11.55 -16.55 15.25
N GLN A 65 -11.43 -17.83 14.85
CA GLN A 65 -11.31 -18.94 15.82
C GLN A 65 -10.05 -18.78 16.69
N THR A 66 -8.95 -18.33 16.11
CA THR A 66 -7.70 -18.10 16.82
C THR A 66 -7.83 -16.94 17.80
N MET A 67 -8.43 -15.83 17.40
CA MET A 67 -8.67 -14.67 18.28
C MET A 67 -9.56 -15.04 19.47
N LYS A 68 -10.63 -15.81 19.26
CA LYS A 68 -11.48 -16.32 20.35
C LYS A 68 -10.71 -17.17 21.37
N ARG A 69 -9.77 -18.01 20.90
CA ARG A 69 -8.90 -18.79 21.81
C ARG A 69 -7.95 -17.90 22.59
N ILE A 70 -7.31 -16.92 21.94
CA ILE A 70 -6.42 -15.97 22.60
C ILE A 70 -7.21 -15.15 23.63
N GLU A 71 -8.40 -14.67 23.27
CA GLU A 71 -9.29 -13.92 24.16
C GLU A 71 -9.65 -14.75 25.40
N SER A 72 -9.90 -16.04 25.26
CA SER A 72 -10.22 -16.93 26.41
C SER A 72 -9.07 -17.10 27.41
N VAL A 73 -7.82 -16.83 26.98
CA VAL A 73 -6.61 -16.99 27.80
C VAL A 73 -6.16 -15.66 28.40
N ILE A 74 -6.09 -14.63 27.55
CA ILE A 74 -5.54 -13.31 27.94
C ILE A 74 -6.67 -12.40 28.45
N GLY A 75 -7.82 -12.40 27.79
CA GLY A 75 -8.94 -11.50 28.03
C GLY A 75 -8.72 -10.07 27.54
N GLY A 76 -9.81 -9.36 27.27
CA GLY A 76 -9.80 -7.91 27.01
C GLY A 76 -9.28 -7.45 25.65
N LEU A 77 -8.94 -8.35 24.73
CA LEU A 77 -8.45 -7.97 23.39
C LEU A 77 -9.57 -7.51 22.46
N ASN A 78 -10.72 -8.16 22.49
CA ASN A 78 -11.91 -7.82 21.68
C ASN A 78 -11.59 -7.54 20.18
N ILE A 79 -10.78 -8.38 19.55
CA ILE A 79 -10.38 -8.23 18.14
C ILE A 79 -11.35 -9.00 17.27
N ASP A 80 -12.13 -8.28 16.46
CA ASP A 80 -13.02 -8.84 15.44
C ASP A 80 -12.39 -8.68 14.04
N VAL A 81 -11.83 -9.77 13.50
CA VAL A 81 -11.13 -9.75 12.21
C VAL A 81 -12.05 -9.50 11.03
N PHE A 82 -13.35 -9.87 11.13
CA PHE A 82 -14.33 -9.57 10.10
C PHE A 82 -14.68 -8.07 10.10
N SER A 83 -14.88 -7.48 11.27
CA SER A 83 -15.08 -6.03 11.40
C SER A 83 -13.88 -5.23 10.89
N ILE A 84 -12.65 -5.70 11.14
CA ILE A 84 -11.43 -5.10 10.56
C ILE A 84 -11.49 -5.19 9.03
N ALA A 85 -11.75 -6.37 8.47
CA ALA A 85 -11.82 -6.55 7.02
C ALA A 85 -12.91 -5.68 6.38
N ASP A 86 -14.09 -5.58 6.99
CA ASP A 86 -15.18 -4.74 6.50
C ASP A 86 -14.86 -3.25 6.61
N LYS A 87 -14.14 -2.84 7.67
CA LYS A 87 -13.69 -1.47 7.84
C LYS A 87 -12.73 -1.02 6.74
N PHE A 88 -11.74 -1.84 6.39
CA PHE A 88 -10.70 -1.48 5.43
C PHE A 88 -11.03 -1.85 3.98
N CYS A 89 -11.86 -2.86 3.74
CA CYS A 89 -12.13 -3.39 2.40
C CYS A 89 -13.61 -3.21 1.98
N LYS A 90 -14.24 -2.11 2.42
CA LYS A 90 -15.62 -1.80 2.04
C LYS A 90 -15.71 -1.56 0.53
N ASN A 91 -16.69 -2.20 -0.13
CA ASN A 91 -16.90 -2.11 -1.59
C ASN A 91 -15.70 -2.61 -2.42
N ASP A 92 -15.02 -3.65 -1.97
CA ASP A 92 -13.86 -4.25 -2.67
C ASP A 92 -12.76 -3.22 -3.00
N THR A 93 -12.59 -2.20 -2.17
CA THR A 93 -11.52 -1.22 -2.32
C THR A 93 -10.25 -1.67 -1.58
N CYS A 94 -9.09 -1.35 -2.13
CA CYS A 94 -7.82 -1.40 -1.42
C CYS A 94 -7.63 -0.08 -0.67
N ILE A 95 -7.23 -0.15 0.59
CA ILE A 95 -6.85 1.02 1.38
C ILE A 95 -5.34 1.02 1.58
N VAL A 96 -4.73 2.18 1.34
CA VAL A 96 -3.33 2.41 1.68
C VAL A 96 -3.27 3.36 2.88
N LEU A 97 -2.77 2.86 3.98
CA LEU A 97 -2.39 3.67 5.14
C LEU A 97 -0.97 4.17 4.91
N ARG A 98 -0.79 5.49 4.92
CA ARG A 98 0.52 6.11 4.76
C ARG A 98 1.36 5.93 6.01
N THR A 99 2.67 6.00 5.84
CA THR A 99 3.66 5.82 6.92
C THR A 99 3.27 6.56 8.19
N GLN A 100 3.22 5.81 9.29
CA GLN A 100 3.05 6.32 10.64
C GLN A 100 4.00 5.60 11.60
N SER A 101 4.27 6.24 12.74
CA SER A 101 5.16 5.70 13.77
C SER A 101 4.77 4.30 14.24
N GLU A 102 3.47 4.02 14.35
CA GLU A 102 2.92 2.74 14.79
C GLU A 102 3.19 1.63 13.76
N ILE A 103 2.95 1.92 12.48
CA ILE A 103 3.23 0.98 11.38
C ILE A 103 4.73 0.70 11.31
N GLU A 104 5.55 1.76 11.36
CA GLU A 104 7.01 1.63 11.35
C GLU A 104 7.50 0.80 12.54
N HIS A 105 6.96 1.05 13.74
CA HIS A 105 7.30 0.29 14.95
C HIS A 105 7.02 -1.21 14.78
N ILE A 106 5.83 -1.58 14.29
CA ILE A 106 5.44 -2.99 14.09
C ILE A 106 6.40 -3.71 13.14
N PHE A 107 6.71 -3.09 12.00
CA PHE A 107 7.44 -3.76 10.92
C PHE A 107 8.97 -3.64 11.03
N SER A 108 9.51 -2.57 11.62
CA SER A 108 10.97 -2.37 11.72
C SER A 108 11.69 -3.51 12.42
N GLU A 109 11.08 -4.09 13.45
CA GLU A 109 11.64 -5.23 14.17
C GLU A 109 11.64 -6.50 13.31
N LEU A 110 10.58 -6.76 12.54
CA LEU A 110 10.50 -7.92 11.66
C LEU A 110 11.63 -7.97 10.63
N TYR A 111 12.09 -6.81 10.18
CA TYR A 111 13.21 -6.72 9.23
C TYR A 111 14.60 -6.90 9.86
N ARG A 112 14.69 -6.92 11.19
CA ARG A 112 15.95 -7.01 11.95
C ARG A 112 16.10 -8.30 12.74
N VAL A 113 15.00 -9.04 12.94
CA VAL A 113 15.00 -10.25 13.75
C VAL A 113 15.84 -11.36 13.10
N GLU A 114 16.52 -12.16 13.90
CA GLU A 114 17.27 -13.31 13.40
C GLU A 114 16.36 -14.32 12.70
N PRO A 115 16.79 -14.93 11.58
CA PRO A 115 15.98 -15.86 10.79
C PRO A 115 15.32 -16.99 11.60
N ARG A 116 16.02 -17.53 12.61
CA ARG A 116 15.50 -18.59 13.50
C ARG A 116 14.32 -18.13 14.37
N MET A 117 14.18 -16.84 14.62
CA MET A 117 13.14 -16.26 15.48
C MET A 117 11.98 -15.68 14.71
N ILE A 118 12.12 -15.50 13.38
CA ILE A 118 11.15 -14.76 12.56
C ILE A 118 9.73 -15.35 12.65
N ALA A 119 9.61 -16.69 12.65
CA ALA A 119 8.30 -17.35 12.72
C ALA A 119 7.55 -17.10 14.05
N TYR A 120 8.28 -16.86 15.13
CA TYR A 120 7.70 -16.51 16.44
C TYR A 120 7.32 -15.04 16.49
N TYR A 121 8.22 -14.16 16.03
CA TYR A 121 7.99 -12.72 15.97
C TYR A 121 6.81 -12.37 15.06
N LEU A 122 6.69 -13.01 13.90
CA LEU A 122 5.57 -12.82 12.99
C LEU A 122 4.21 -13.04 13.68
N LYS A 123 4.08 -14.07 14.49
CA LYS A 123 2.82 -14.34 15.22
C LYS A 123 2.46 -13.22 16.19
N VAL A 124 3.46 -12.71 16.94
CA VAL A 124 3.26 -11.60 17.88
C VAL A 124 2.95 -10.31 17.14
N LYS A 125 3.71 -10.02 16.08
CA LYS A 125 3.54 -8.80 15.28
C LYS A 125 2.24 -8.76 14.49
N VAL A 126 1.74 -9.91 14.02
CA VAL A 126 0.40 -9.98 13.41
C VAL A 126 -0.68 -9.66 14.44
N LEU A 127 -0.56 -10.16 15.68
CA LEU A 127 -1.49 -9.80 16.74
C LEU A 127 -1.45 -8.31 17.05
N GLU A 128 -0.26 -7.72 17.20
CA GLU A 128 -0.05 -6.29 17.41
C GLU A 128 -0.65 -5.46 16.25
N LEU A 129 -0.43 -5.89 15.01
CA LEU A 129 -1.01 -5.26 13.83
C LEU A 129 -2.54 -5.30 13.85
N LEU A 130 -3.15 -6.43 14.20
CA LEU A 130 -4.60 -6.54 14.31
C LEU A 130 -5.16 -5.65 15.42
N MET A 131 -4.47 -5.52 16.56
CA MET A 131 -4.83 -4.57 17.62
C MET A 131 -4.80 -3.12 17.12
N PHE A 132 -3.73 -2.74 16.42
CA PHE A 132 -3.61 -1.43 15.79
C PHE A 132 -4.76 -1.16 14.80
N LEU A 133 -4.98 -2.08 13.85
CA LEU A 133 -6.04 -1.96 12.85
C LEU A 133 -7.45 -1.92 13.45
N ASN A 134 -7.67 -2.62 14.56
CA ASN A 134 -8.93 -2.59 15.28
C ASN A 134 -9.26 -1.19 15.81
N GLN A 135 -8.27 -0.44 16.26
CA GLN A 135 -8.43 0.89 16.88
C GLN A 135 -8.36 2.05 15.87
N VAL A 136 -7.70 1.88 14.73
CA VAL A 136 -7.51 2.93 13.71
C VAL A 136 -8.85 3.50 13.24
N SER A 137 -8.97 4.82 13.24
CA SER A 137 -10.07 5.54 12.62
C SER A 137 -9.73 5.86 11.15
N LEU A 138 -10.59 5.42 10.21
CA LEU A 138 -10.40 5.74 8.79
C LEU A 138 -10.62 7.23 8.46
N GLN A 139 -11.26 7.98 9.35
CA GLN A 139 -11.46 9.42 9.14
C GLN A 139 -10.13 10.17 9.08
N ASP A 140 -9.14 9.71 9.85
CA ASP A 140 -7.81 10.31 9.90
C ASP A 140 -6.98 10.03 8.60
N TYR A 141 -7.45 9.10 7.76
CA TYR A 141 -6.76 8.64 6.56
C TYR A 141 -7.49 8.96 5.24
N GLN A 142 -8.72 9.51 5.29
CA GLN A 142 -9.53 9.73 4.08
C GLN A 142 -8.97 10.78 3.12
N GLU A 143 -8.16 11.73 3.60
CA GLU A 143 -7.56 12.78 2.77
C GLU A 143 -6.44 12.27 1.83
N GLU A 144 -5.91 11.07 2.06
CA GLU A 144 -4.75 10.55 1.33
C GLU A 144 -5.08 9.50 0.26
N ARG A 145 -6.35 9.19 0.02
CA ARG A 145 -6.76 8.27 -1.05
C ARG A 145 -6.58 8.91 -2.43
N ARG A 146 -5.40 8.80 -2.99
CA ARG A 146 -5.13 9.29 -4.35
C ARG A 146 -5.16 8.14 -5.34
N TYR A 147 -6.27 8.07 -6.07
CA TYR A 147 -6.35 7.29 -7.28
C TYR A 147 -5.94 8.18 -8.46
N PHE A 148 -5.22 7.61 -9.40
CA PHE A 148 -4.82 8.30 -10.62
C PHE A 148 -5.50 7.65 -11.82
N ALA A 149 -6.09 8.45 -12.68
CA ALA A 149 -6.73 7.96 -13.89
C ALA A 149 -5.69 7.39 -14.87
N ARG A 150 -6.06 6.33 -15.57
CA ARG A 150 -5.20 5.60 -16.52
C ARG A 150 -4.47 6.52 -17.50
N ASN A 151 -5.18 7.47 -18.11
CA ASN A 151 -4.59 8.40 -19.06
C ASN A 151 -3.48 9.26 -18.45
N GLN A 152 -3.67 9.76 -17.22
CA GLN A 152 -2.67 10.55 -16.53
C GLN A 152 -1.42 9.71 -16.22
N VAL A 153 -1.61 8.50 -15.70
CA VAL A 153 -0.50 7.58 -15.40
C VAL A 153 0.28 7.23 -16.65
N GLN A 154 -0.39 6.90 -17.74
CA GLN A 154 0.27 6.59 -19.02
C GLN A 154 1.06 7.79 -19.56
N THR A 155 0.51 9.01 -19.46
CA THR A 155 1.21 10.24 -19.86
C THR A 155 2.47 10.44 -19.02
N ILE A 156 2.39 10.24 -17.71
CA ILE A 156 3.55 10.38 -16.80
C ILE A 156 4.62 9.30 -17.08
N LYS A 157 4.24 8.07 -17.37
CA LYS A 157 5.19 7.01 -17.74
C LYS A 157 5.93 7.34 -19.05
N LYS A 158 5.20 7.77 -20.09
CA LYS A 158 5.80 8.24 -21.36
C LYS A 158 6.73 9.43 -21.15
N MET A 159 6.36 10.35 -20.26
CA MET A 159 7.21 11.50 -19.90
C MET A 159 8.52 11.06 -19.27
N GLN A 160 8.47 10.13 -18.34
CA GLN A 160 9.66 9.58 -17.68
C GLN A 160 10.57 8.86 -18.68
N GLU A 161 10.01 8.02 -19.56
CA GLU A 161 10.76 7.37 -20.65
C GLU A 161 11.43 8.42 -21.57
N TYR A 162 10.72 9.48 -21.93
CA TYR A 162 11.25 10.57 -22.74
C TYR A 162 12.40 11.31 -22.05
N MET A 163 12.27 11.60 -20.75
CA MET A 163 13.31 12.28 -19.98
C MET A 163 14.58 11.42 -19.80
N THR A 164 14.41 10.11 -19.69
CA THR A 164 15.51 9.16 -19.46
C THR A 164 16.16 8.63 -20.75
N ALA A 165 15.54 8.84 -21.90
CA ALA A 165 16.08 8.41 -23.20
C ALA A 165 17.41 9.10 -23.55
N ASP A 166 17.60 10.37 -23.15
CA ASP A 166 18.86 11.07 -23.25
C ASP A 166 19.08 11.97 -22.03
N LEU A 167 19.87 11.49 -21.08
CA LEU A 167 20.17 12.18 -19.82
C LEU A 167 21.02 13.45 -19.98
N ARG A 168 21.54 13.74 -21.16
CA ARG A 168 22.26 15.00 -21.45
C ARG A 168 21.31 16.17 -21.68
N ASN A 169 20.06 15.88 -21.99
CA ASN A 169 19.05 16.91 -22.22
C ASN A 169 18.41 17.33 -20.89
N HIS A 170 18.32 18.64 -20.67
CA HIS A 170 17.62 19.22 -19.55
C HIS A 170 16.29 19.81 -20.03
N TYR A 171 15.21 19.33 -19.47
CA TYR A 171 13.87 19.79 -19.81
C TYR A 171 13.32 20.63 -18.67
N THR A 172 12.74 21.77 -18.97
CA THR A 172 12.00 22.54 -17.95
C THR A 172 10.64 21.88 -17.69
N LEU A 173 10.07 22.14 -16.51
CA LEU A 173 8.71 21.68 -16.19
C LEU A 173 7.67 22.22 -17.17
N GLN A 174 7.89 23.45 -17.68
CA GLN A 174 7.01 24.07 -18.64
C GLN A 174 7.04 23.32 -19.99
N GLU A 175 8.23 23.02 -20.52
CA GLU A 175 8.38 22.27 -21.77
C GLU A 175 7.77 20.87 -21.67
N LEU A 176 7.91 20.18 -20.52
CA LEU A 176 7.26 18.89 -20.31
C LEU A 176 5.74 19.00 -20.27
N SER A 177 5.22 20.02 -19.56
CA SER A 177 3.79 20.28 -19.47
C SER A 177 3.17 20.56 -20.85
N GLU A 178 3.81 21.38 -21.67
CA GLU A 178 3.38 21.70 -23.04
C GLU A 178 3.48 20.49 -23.96
N LYS A 179 4.62 19.78 -23.94
CA LYS A 179 4.86 18.62 -24.81
C LYS A 179 3.86 17.48 -24.56
N PHE A 180 3.51 17.22 -23.31
CA PHE A 180 2.64 16.13 -22.91
C PHE A 180 1.19 16.56 -22.67
N GLU A 181 0.88 17.83 -22.93
CA GLU A 181 -0.46 18.42 -22.80
C GLU A 181 -1.10 18.15 -21.41
N ILE A 182 -0.30 18.22 -20.36
CA ILE A 182 -0.74 18.01 -18.98
C ILE A 182 -0.50 19.25 -18.13
N PRO A 183 -1.49 19.77 -17.37
CA PRO A 183 -1.31 20.93 -16.51
C PRO A 183 -0.20 20.70 -15.48
N LEU A 184 0.66 21.69 -15.26
CA LEU A 184 1.82 21.64 -14.35
C LEU A 184 1.50 21.06 -12.97
N THR A 185 0.38 21.46 -12.38
CA THR A 185 -0.03 20.96 -11.06
C THR A 185 -0.37 19.48 -11.11
N SER A 186 -1.18 19.06 -12.09
CA SER A 186 -1.55 17.65 -12.28
C SER A 186 -0.33 16.79 -12.59
N MET A 187 0.59 17.29 -13.43
CA MET A 187 1.85 16.63 -13.76
C MET A 187 2.69 16.37 -12.51
N LYS A 188 2.94 17.38 -11.68
CA LYS A 188 3.73 17.25 -10.45
C LYS A 188 3.10 16.27 -9.46
N VAL A 189 1.79 16.37 -9.27
CA VAL A 189 1.04 15.51 -8.33
C VAL A 189 1.06 14.06 -8.81
N CYS A 190 0.75 13.83 -10.09
CA CYS A 190 0.72 12.49 -10.66
C CYS A 190 2.13 11.88 -10.72
N PHE A 191 3.16 12.63 -11.12
CA PHE A 191 4.54 12.13 -11.14
C PHE A 191 5.01 11.72 -9.75
N LYS A 192 4.78 12.55 -8.73
CA LYS A 192 5.07 12.20 -7.35
C LYS A 192 4.26 10.99 -6.88
N GLY A 193 3.01 10.87 -7.32
CA GLY A 193 2.17 9.71 -7.06
C GLY A 193 2.77 8.42 -7.62
N VAL A 194 3.18 8.43 -8.88
CA VAL A 194 3.74 7.27 -9.60
C VAL A 194 5.11 6.89 -9.07
N TYR A 195 6.04 7.84 -9.00
CA TYR A 195 7.46 7.56 -8.70
C TYR A 195 7.88 7.82 -7.25
N GLY A 196 7.04 8.47 -6.43
CA GLY A 196 7.33 8.77 -5.03
C GLY A 196 8.24 9.99 -4.81
N CYS A 197 8.80 10.56 -5.87
CA CYS A 197 9.67 11.73 -5.83
C CYS A 197 9.19 12.84 -6.77
N SER A 198 9.72 14.05 -6.61
CA SER A 198 9.49 15.14 -7.57
C SER A 198 10.24 14.87 -8.89
N ILE A 199 9.86 15.57 -9.96
CA ILE A 199 10.56 15.48 -11.25
C ILE A 199 12.01 15.98 -11.12
N TYR A 200 12.23 16.96 -10.25
CA TYR A 200 13.52 17.51 -9.87
C TYR A 200 13.58 17.72 -8.36
#